data_4f6ada23d96ff1517b9e0faa1a116723
#
_entry.id   4f6ada23d96ff1517b9e0faa1a116723
#
_cell.length_a   1.000
_cell.length_b   1.000
_cell.length_c   1.000
_cell.angle_alpha   90.00
_cell.angle_beta   90.00
_cell.angle_gamma   90.00
#
_symmetry.space_group_name_H-M   'P 1'
#
loop_
_entity.id
_entity.type
_entity.pdbx_description
1 polymer ?
#
loop_
_entity_poly.entity_id
_entity_poly.type
_entity_poly.pdbx_seq_one_letter_code
_entity_poly.pdbx_strand_id
1 'polypeptide(L)'
;MNRKLFCISLLSLSITTACSNVSNKQAHGNFDYANRDEVKPLTIPEGLIKPKQHPDFYVPDVANSNAPVGDKMDIRAPALVIPIAAASRIEGNEGEPQVWFDQVIDDKDLLDFIRSAVKSQLATDNVALTPVGSDNLIFESDWYITEKEEGFWFLKEVVETESKRFKYTLDTKPHGRSVAIKVDLIDYSKKDENGTITEINPIDEHRAEMAMLNDLIGEVDYQYRIYKHELLQSKANETIVTVGKNKQNEPAFIVDMELDSLWTSVPTFFSDNGFEVTDLNESKHIYYVDFAKPEQGFWDSIWGDDKPVLDLANGKYKFIFTDIEKETAVTILDEAENALPAKTLEAILPVMKSGLSFENLFQ
;
A
#
# COMPACT_ATOMS: atom_id res chain seq x y z
N MET A 1 -35.59 8.89 -40.26
CA MET A 1 -35.21 8.86 -38.87
C MET A 1 -36.40 9.38 -38.04
N ASN A 2 -37.04 8.49 -37.25
CA ASN A 2 -38.32 8.79 -36.62
C ASN A 2 -38.22 9.85 -35.52
N ARG A 3 -38.90 11.01 -35.70
CA ARG A 3 -38.98 12.10 -34.71
C ARG A 3 -39.36 11.63 -33.29
N LYS A 4 -40.15 10.53 -33.17
CA LYS A 4 -40.53 9.96 -31.88
C LYS A 4 -39.34 9.22 -31.16
N LEU A 5 -38.45 8.59 -31.91
CA LEU A 5 -37.23 7.98 -31.34
C LEU A 5 -36.22 9.03 -30.85
N PHE A 6 -36.12 10.19 -31.54
CA PHE A 6 -35.25 11.29 -31.14
C PHE A 6 -35.73 11.96 -29.85
N CYS A 7 -37.05 12.10 -29.66
CA CYS A 7 -37.60 12.66 -28.41
C CYS A 7 -37.42 11.69 -27.22
N ILE A 8 -37.53 10.36 -27.45
CA ILE A 8 -37.33 9.36 -26.39
C ILE A 8 -35.85 9.30 -25.98
N SER A 9 -34.89 9.42 -26.90
CA SER A 9 -33.47 9.47 -26.58
C SER A 9 -33.06 10.76 -25.86
N LEU A 10 -33.71 11.89 -26.17
CA LEU A 10 -33.48 13.14 -25.42
C LEU A 10 -34.03 13.07 -23.99
N LEU A 11 -35.19 12.41 -23.81
CA LEU A 11 -35.79 12.24 -22.49
C LEU A 11 -34.98 11.28 -21.59
N SER A 12 -34.38 10.24 -22.17
CA SER A 12 -33.53 9.31 -21.42
C SER A 12 -32.18 9.94 -21.00
N LEU A 13 -31.66 10.90 -21.77
CA LEU A 13 -30.44 11.65 -21.38
C LEU A 13 -30.69 12.60 -20.19
N SER A 14 -31.92 13.08 -20.03
CA SER A 14 -32.26 14.02 -18.93
C SER A 14 -32.45 13.34 -17.57
N ILE A 15 -32.58 12.02 -17.52
CA ILE A 15 -32.79 11.27 -16.27
C ILE A 15 -31.47 10.90 -15.59
N THR A 16 -30.35 10.93 -16.29
CA THR A 16 -29.04 10.54 -15.73
C THR A 16 -28.31 11.66 -14.96
N THR A 17 -28.84 12.91 -15.00
CA THR A 17 -28.23 14.04 -14.27
C THR A 17 -28.80 14.27 -12.87
N ALA A 18 -29.68 13.40 -12.36
CA ALA A 18 -30.27 13.49 -11.03
C ALA A 18 -29.43 12.80 -9.93
N CYS A 19 -28.13 12.63 -10.09
CA CYS A 19 -27.25 12.37 -8.97
C CYS A 19 -27.02 13.69 -8.24
N SER A 20 -27.91 14.03 -7.31
CA SER A 20 -27.64 15.08 -6.34
C SER A 20 -26.33 14.75 -5.63
N ASN A 21 -25.39 15.66 -5.63
CA ASN A 21 -24.21 15.61 -4.75
C ASN A 21 -24.68 15.76 -3.30
N VAL A 22 -25.25 14.68 -2.78
CA VAL A 22 -25.59 14.60 -1.37
C VAL A 22 -24.24 14.55 -0.64
N SER A 23 -23.97 15.56 0.15
CA SER A 23 -22.80 15.60 0.99
C SER A 23 -22.82 14.41 1.94
N ASN A 24 -21.91 13.45 1.79
CA ASN A 24 -21.76 12.31 2.69
C ASN A 24 -21.33 12.75 4.11
N LYS A 25 -21.10 14.04 4.30
CA LYS A 25 -20.66 14.66 5.53
C LYS A 25 -21.80 14.83 6.55
N GLN A 26 -23.01 15.05 6.09
CA GLN A 26 -24.14 15.43 6.94
C GLN A 26 -25.15 14.30 7.09
N ALA A 27 -25.77 14.22 8.26
CA ALA A 27 -26.86 13.31 8.54
C ALA A 27 -28.09 13.66 7.68
N HIS A 28 -28.79 12.63 7.19
CA HIS A 28 -30.03 12.77 6.44
C HIS A 28 -31.20 12.28 7.29
N GLY A 29 -32.31 13.01 7.29
CA GLY A 29 -33.49 12.64 8.00
C GLY A 29 -34.35 13.84 8.39
N ASN A 30 -35.37 13.59 9.24
CA ASN A 30 -36.18 14.63 9.82
C ASN A 30 -35.58 15.04 11.17
N PHE A 31 -35.11 16.28 11.24
CA PHE A 31 -34.50 16.88 12.47
C PHE A 31 -35.38 17.94 13.10
N ASP A 32 -36.71 17.91 12.89
CA ASP A 32 -37.67 18.89 13.46
C ASP A 32 -37.60 18.97 14.99
N TYR A 33 -37.14 17.89 15.63
CA TYR A 33 -36.92 17.86 17.06
C TYR A 33 -35.82 18.83 17.53
N ALA A 34 -34.85 19.16 16.71
CA ALA A 34 -33.74 20.08 17.05
C ALA A 34 -34.20 21.53 17.15
N ASN A 35 -35.36 21.86 16.58
CA ASN A 35 -35.93 23.20 16.57
C ASN A 35 -37.13 23.33 17.56
N ARG A 36 -37.38 22.32 18.40
CA ARG A 36 -38.46 22.39 19.37
C ARG A 36 -38.02 23.12 20.63
N ASP A 37 -38.87 24.02 21.10
CA ASP A 37 -38.68 24.67 22.40
C ASP A 37 -38.67 23.65 23.51
N GLU A 38 -37.89 23.92 24.56
CA GLU A 38 -37.91 23.10 25.78
C GLU A 38 -39.31 23.05 26.36
N VAL A 39 -39.74 21.84 26.68
CA VAL A 39 -41.02 21.63 27.35
C VAL A 39 -40.95 22.26 28.73
N LYS A 40 -41.82 23.22 29.03
CA LYS A 40 -41.86 23.85 30.37
C LYS A 40 -42.10 22.78 31.44
N PRO A 41 -41.27 22.78 32.50
CA PRO A 41 -41.45 21.82 33.60
C PRO A 41 -42.84 21.92 34.21
N LEU A 42 -43.40 20.76 34.58
CA LEU A 42 -44.71 20.69 35.19
C LEU A 42 -44.73 21.51 36.48
N THR A 43 -45.56 22.54 36.55
CA THR A 43 -45.78 23.33 37.74
C THR A 43 -46.78 22.61 38.65
N ILE A 44 -46.34 22.16 39.82
CA ILE A 44 -47.17 21.43 40.79
C ILE A 44 -47.66 22.43 41.83
N PRO A 45 -48.96 22.60 41.98
CA PRO A 45 -49.50 23.47 43.02
C PRO A 45 -49.10 23.05 44.47
N GLU A 46 -48.99 24.01 45.35
CA GLU A 46 -48.69 23.75 46.75
C GLU A 46 -49.72 22.80 47.36
N GLY A 47 -49.27 21.80 48.13
CA GLY A 47 -50.09 20.78 48.76
C GLY A 47 -50.30 19.49 47.94
N LEU A 48 -49.82 19.41 46.73
CA LEU A 48 -49.84 18.16 45.94
C LEU A 48 -48.49 17.45 46.00
N ILE A 49 -48.55 16.11 45.96
CA ILE A 49 -47.33 15.24 45.93
C ILE A 49 -46.73 15.28 44.61
N LYS A 50 -45.42 15.57 44.52
CA LYS A 50 -44.66 15.48 43.27
C LYS A 50 -44.67 14.04 42.72
N PRO A 51 -44.99 13.82 41.45
CA PRO A 51 -44.87 12.50 40.83
C PRO A 51 -43.40 12.01 40.93
N LYS A 52 -43.23 10.71 41.21
CA LYS A 52 -41.89 10.09 41.19
C LYS A 52 -41.40 10.05 39.76
N GLN A 53 -40.21 10.59 39.55
CA GLN A 53 -39.51 10.39 38.29
C GLN A 53 -39.05 8.93 38.17
N HIS A 54 -39.32 8.30 37.05
CA HIS A 54 -38.85 6.94 36.76
C HIS A 54 -37.39 7.00 36.29
N PRO A 55 -36.45 6.28 36.94
CA PRO A 55 -35.04 6.35 36.62
C PRO A 55 -34.73 5.83 35.20
N ASP A 56 -35.60 4.98 34.64
CA ASP A 56 -35.45 4.39 33.29
C ASP A 56 -35.51 5.44 32.18
N PHE A 57 -36.01 6.63 32.46
CA PHE A 57 -36.11 7.75 31.51
C PHE A 57 -35.20 8.93 31.88
N TYR A 58 -34.20 8.69 32.72
CA TYR A 58 -33.22 9.72 33.05
C TYR A 58 -32.33 10.02 31.85
N VAL A 59 -32.33 11.25 31.40
CA VAL A 59 -31.40 11.75 30.37
C VAL A 59 -30.24 12.44 31.09
N PRO A 60 -29.00 11.96 30.98
CA PRO A 60 -27.85 12.61 31.58
C PRO A 60 -27.64 14.02 31.03
N ASP A 61 -27.11 14.91 31.84
CA ASP A 61 -26.70 16.24 31.40
C ASP A 61 -25.57 16.11 30.37
N VAL A 62 -25.68 16.84 29.26
CA VAL A 62 -24.65 16.85 28.19
C VAL A 62 -23.56 17.84 28.58
N ALA A 63 -22.31 17.38 28.61
CA ALA A 63 -21.17 18.21 29.01
C ALA A 63 -20.94 19.39 28.05
N ASN A 64 -21.38 19.31 26.79
CA ASN A 64 -21.28 20.35 25.78
C ASN A 64 -22.62 20.58 25.08
N SER A 65 -23.39 21.57 25.55
CA SER A 65 -24.69 21.93 24.99
C SER A 65 -24.62 22.63 23.62
N ASN A 66 -23.40 23.03 23.17
CA ASN A 66 -23.19 23.75 21.92
C ASN A 66 -22.77 22.80 20.79
N ALA A 67 -22.74 21.49 20.99
CA ALA A 67 -22.41 20.54 19.96
C ALA A 67 -23.42 20.63 18.79
N PRO A 68 -22.99 20.52 17.54
CA PRO A 68 -23.89 20.53 16.39
C PRO A 68 -24.89 19.37 16.46
N VAL A 69 -26.15 19.66 16.15
CA VAL A 69 -27.26 18.69 16.19
C VAL A 69 -27.95 18.61 14.82
N GLY A 70 -28.54 17.47 14.53
CA GLY A 70 -29.35 17.27 13.34
C GLY A 70 -28.49 17.28 12.07
N ASP A 71 -28.92 18.06 11.08
CA ASP A 71 -28.25 18.23 9.79
C ASP A 71 -26.87 18.89 9.85
N LYS A 72 -26.57 19.57 10.97
CA LYS A 72 -25.28 20.20 11.20
C LYS A 72 -24.21 19.23 11.72
N MET A 73 -24.61 18.03 12.12
CA MET A 73 -23.70 17.03 12.68
C MET A 73 -22.91 16.34 11.57
N ASP A 74 -21.59 16.29 11.72
CA ASP A 74 -20.73 15.50 10.83
C ASP A 74 -20.81 14.02 11.25
N ILE A 75 -21.26 13.16 10.33
CA ILE A 75 -21.45 11.72 10.55
C ILE A 75 -20.37 10.85 9.92
N ARG A 76 -19.35 11.45 9.34
CA ARG A 76 -18.25 10.70 8.76
C ARG A 76 -17.49 9.93 9.85
N ALA A 77 -17.01 8.73 9.50
CA ALA A 77 -16.14 7.98 10.39
C ALA A 77 -14.90 8.80 10.76
N PRO A 78 -14.34 8.65 11.96
CA PRO A 78 -13.07 9.27 12.34
C PRO A 78 -11.97 8.91 11.32
N ALA A 79 -11.12 9.86 10.99
CA ALA A 79 -9.91 9.57 10.26
C ALA A 79 -8.88 9.00 11.24
N LEU A 80 -8.22 7.90 10.85
CA LEU A 80 -7.23 7.20 11.66
C LEU A 80 -5.93 7.01 10.87
N VAL A 81 -4.84 6.86 11.59
CA VAL A 81 -3.54 6.46 11.00
C VAL A 81 -3.62 5.01 10.56
N ILE A 82 -3.14 4.72 9.34
CA ILE A 82 -3.13 3.38 8.76
C ILE A 82 -1.67 2.92 8.58
N PRO A 83 -1.07 2.23 9.58
CA PRO A 83 0.35 1.87 9.58
C PRO A 83 0.62 0.65 8.68
N ILE A 84 0.49 0.81 7.36
CA ILE A 84 0.69 -0.27 6.37
C ILE A 84 2.15 -0.50 6.00
N ALA A 85 3.03 0.48 6.22
CA ALA A 85 4.44 0.35 5.89
C ALA A 85 5.14 -0.63 6.85
N ALA A 86 6.15 -1.34 6.33
CA ALA A 86 6.93 -2.27 7.14
C ALA A 86 7.50 -1.58 8.40
N ALA A 87 7.32 -2.22 9.55
CA ALA A 87 7.72 -1.72 10.87
C ALA A 87 7.16 -0.31 11.23
N SER A 88 6.07 0.10 10.62
CA SER A 88 5.31 1.27 11.07
C SER A 88 4.40 0.88 12.23
N ARG A 89 4.26 1.77 13.21
CA ARG A 89 3.43 1.56 14.40
C ARG A 89 2.92 2.87 14.96
N ILE A 90 1.84 2.78 15.70
CA ILE A 90 1.25 3.90 16.43
C ILE A 90 1.71 3.82 17.89
N GLU A 91 2.17 4.93 18.45
CA GLU A 91 2.38 5.09 19.89
C GLU A 91 1.41 6.15 20.40
N GLY A 92 0.61 5.80 21.41
CA GLY A 92 -0.35 6.71 22.01
C GLY A 92 -1.75 6.59 21.38
N ASN A 93 -2.26 7.69 20.82
CA ASN A 93 -3.64 7.77 20.31
C ASN A 93 -3.67 7.62 18.77
N GLU A 94 -4.45 6.66 18.28
CA GLU A 94 -4.67 6.43 16.83
C GLU A 94 -5.30 7.66 16.12
N GLY A 95 -5.87 8.58 16.88
CA GLY A 95 -6.40 9.84 16.40
C GLY A 95 -5.36 10.96 16.27
N GLU A 96 -4.10 10.76 16.60
CA GLU A 96 -3.07 11.77 16.38
C GLU A 96 -2.43 11.59 15.00
N PRO A 97 -2.17 12.69 14.24
CA PRO A 97 -1.56 12.61 12.91
C PRO A 97 -0.04 12.33 13.02
N GLN A 98 0.32 11.22 13.67
CA GLN A 98 1.67 10.79 13.94
C GLN A 98 1.83 9.28 13.74
N VAL A 99 2.97 8.86 13.18
CA VAL A 99 3.36 7.46 13.03
C VAL A 99 4.84 7.29 13.38
N TRP A 100 5.18 6.17 13.98
CA TRP A 100 6.56 5.74 14.23
C TRP A 100 6.97 4.69 13.20
N PHE A 101 8.22 4.79 12.73
CA PHE A 101 8.89 3.79 11.92
C PHE A 101 10.08 3.24 12.68
N ASP A 102 10.26 1.93 12.69
CA ASP A 102 11.46 1.28 13.22
C ASP A 102 12.38 0.88 12.06
N GLN A 103 13.68 0.81 12.33
CA GLN A 103 14.68 0.50 11.32
C GLN A 103 14.57 -0.95 10.86
N VAL A 104 14.32 -1.14 9.57
CA VAL A 104 14.25 -2.44 8.87
C VAL A 104 15.28 -2.54 7.75
N ILE A 105 16.00 -1.48 7.48
CA ILE A 105 17.08 -1.38 6.50
C ILE A 105 18.38 -1.10 7.28
N ASP A 106 19.30 -2.07 7.28
CA ASP A 106 20.50 -1.97 8.12
C ASP A 106 21.59 -1.05 7.55
N ASP A 107 21.61 -0.86 6.23
CA ASP A 107 22.66 -0.09 5.51
C ASP A 107 22.24 1.36 5.19
N LYS A 108 21.07 1.80 5.60
CA LYS A 108 20.59 3.19 5.44
C LYS A 108 20.24 3.82 6.77
N ASP A 109 20.52 5.10 6.91
CA ASP A 109 20.01 5.90 8.02
C ASP A 109 18.50 6.08 7.89
N LEU A 110 17.76 5.70 8.94
CA LEU A 110 16.30 5.73 8.93
C LEU A 110 15.75 7.16 8.79
N LEU A 111 16.38 8.14 9.46
CA LEU A 111 15.95 9.54 9.39
C LEU A 111 16.08 10.08 7.96
N ASP A 112 17.21 9.78 7.30
CA ASP A 112 17.45 10.18 5.91
C ASP A 112 16.49 9.46 4.94
N PHE A 113 16.16 8.20 5.22
CA PHE A 113 15.21 7.44 4.44
C PHE A 113 13.80 8.06 4.51
N ILE A 114 13.30 8.31 5.72
CA ILE A 114 11.98 8.96 5.92
C ILE A 114 11.95 10.36 5.30
N ARG A 115 13.02 11.15 5.49
CA ARG A 115 13.14 12.48 4.87
C ARG A 115 13.09 12.41 3.35
N SER A 116 13.70 11.40 2.75
CA SER A 116 13.67 11.19 1.30
C SER A 116 12.28 10.82 0.82
N ALA A 117 11.52 10.01 1.58
CA ALA A 117 10.14 9.68 1.27
C ALA A 117 9.23 10.93 1.31
N VAL A 118 9.38 11.81 2.32
CA VAL A 118 8.66 13.10 2.34
C VAL A 118 8.95 13.91 1.09
N LYS A 119 10.21 14.03 0.69
CA LYS A 119 10.59 14.77 -0.53
C LYS A 119 10.02 14.13 -1.79
N SER A 120 10.01 12.80 -1.88
CA SER A 120 9.49 12.07 -3.03
C SER A 120 7.99 12.30 -3.19
N GLN A 121 7.24 12.18 -2.10
CA GLN A 121 5.80 12.43 -2.10
C GLN A 121 5.47 13.83 -2.62
N LEU A 122 6.12 14.88 -2.06
CA LEU A 122 5.87 16.26 -2.46
C LEU A 122 6.29 16.52 -3.92
N ALA A 123 7.38 15.90 -4.37
CA ALA A 123 7.84 16.04 -5.75
C ALA A 123 6.82 15.50 -6.77
N THR A 124 6.07 14.44 -6.42
CA THR A 124 5.00 13.90 -7.25
C THR A 124 3.90 14.94 -7.51
N ASP A 125 3.60 15.77 -6.52
CA ASP A 125 2.59 16.83 -6.60
C ASP A 125 3.18 18.19 -7.06
N ASN A 126 4.48 18.23 -7.40
CA ASN A 126 5.24 19.45 -7.71
C ASN A 126 5.24 20.49 -6.57
N VAL A 127 5.19 20.03 -5.33
CA VAL A 127 5.19 20.88 -4.14
C VAL A 127 6.60 20.96 -3.57
N ALA A 128 7.09 22.17 -3.33
CA ALA A 128 8.40 22.38 -2.74
C ALA A 128 8.38 22.11 -1.22
N LEU A 129 9.50 21.63 -0.69
CA LEU A 129 9.71 21.39 0.74
C LEU A 129 10.84 22.30 1.25
N THR A 130 10.55 23.10 2.27
CA THR A 130 11.50 24.03 2.86
C THR A 130 11.83 23.61 4.30
N PRO A 131 13.12 23.42 4.65
CA PRO A 131 13.50 23.12 6.03
C PRO A 131 13.28 24.35 6.93
N VAL A 132 12.82 24.08 8.17
CA VAL A 132 12.63 25.08 9.21
C VAL A 132 13.61 24.80 10.35
N GLY A 133 14.46 25.74 10.67
CA GLY A 133 15.51 25.56 11.68
C GLY A 133 16.79 24.97 11.11
N SER A 134 17.75 24.64 12.01
CA SER A 134 19.09 24.19 11.65
C SER A 134 19.31 22.67 11.75
N ASP A 135 18.40 21.97 12.40
CA ASP A 135 18.49 20.52 12.69
C ASP A 135 17.90 19.61 11.61
N ASN A 136 17.22 20.21 10.62
CA ASN A 136 16.54 19.48 9.56
C ASN A 136 15.51 18.44 10.07
N LEU A 137 14.87 18.72 11.19
CA LEU A 137 13.80 17.88 11.76
C LEU A 137 12.42 18.44 11.48
N ILE A 138 12.31 19.69 11.04
CA ILE A 138 11.04 20.35 10.74
C ILE A 138 11.10 20.86 9.30
N PHE A 139 10.03 20.61 8.56
CA PHE A 139 9.86 21.03 7.18
C PHE A 139 8.47 21.64 6.98
N GLU A 140 8.35 22.59 6.07
CA GLU A 140 7.07 23.11 5.60
C GLU A 140 6.96 22.91 4.10
N SER A 141 5.77 22.47 3.66
CA SER A 141 5.44 22.39 2.25
C SER A 141 5.11 23.77 1.70
N ASP A 142 5.27 23.95 0.40
CA ASP A 142 4.54 24.97 -0.34
C ASP A 142 3.06 24.56 -0.48
N TRP A 143 2.29 25.36 -1.22
CA TRP A 143 0.86 25.14 -1.36
C TRP A 143 0.53 23.90 -2.21
N TYR A 144 -0.25 22.99 -1.65
CA TYR A 144 -1.02 21.99 -2.39
C TYR A 144 -2.28 22.66 -2.91
N ILE A 145 -2.42 22.75 -4.22
CA ILE A 145 -3.56 23.39 -4.86
C ILE A 145 -4.38 22.32 -5.56
N THR A 146 -5.64 22.20 -5.17
CA THR A 146 -6.61 21.31 -5.81
C THR A 146 -7.74 22.14 -6.38
N GLU A 147 -8.01 21.97 -7.67
CA GLU A 147 -9.09 22.65 -8.38
C GLU A 147 -10.21 21.66 -8.68
N LYS A 148 -11.43 22.04 -8.36
CA LYS A 148 -12.63 21.33 -8.74
C LYS A 148 -13.20 21.95 -9.99
N GLU A 149 -13.21 21.21 -11.10
CA GLU A 149 -13.80 21.63 -12.36
C GLU A 149 -15.22 21.07 -12.49
N GLU A 150 -16.15 21.89 -12.92
CA GLU A 150 -17.49 21.47 -13.33
C GLU A 150 -17.75 21.90 -14.77
N GLY A 151 -18.58 21.15 -15.51
CA GLY A 151 -18.89 21.42 -16.89
C GLY A 151 -18.78 20.19 -17.79
N PHE A 152 -19.10 20.37 -19.07
CA PHE A 152 -19.11 19.27 -20.03
C PHE A 152 -18.00 19.47 -21.07
N TRP A 153 -17.09 18.50 -21.19
CA TRP A 153 -16.02 18.37 -22.17
C TRP A 153 -15.14 19.63 -22.27
N PHE A 154 -15.39 20.54 -23.25
CA PHE A 154 -14.60 21.76 -23.49
C PHE A 154 -15.15 23.01 -22.80
N LEU A 155 -16.21 22.88 -22.02
CA LEU A 155 -16.86 23.96 -21.25
C LEU A 155 -16.68 23.68 -19.74
N LYS A 156 -15.47 23.31 -19.33
CA LYS A 156 -15.14 23.14 -17.92
C LYS A 156 -14.71 24.47 -17.32
N GLU A 157 -15.22 24.76 -16.15
CA GLU A 157 -14.88 25.96 -15.37
C GLU A 157 -14.46 25.50 -13.96
N VAL A 158 -13.45 26.16 -13.38
CA VAL A 158 -13.03 25.93 -12.01
C VAL A 158 -14.06 26.56 -11.08
N VAL A 159 -14.79 25.72 -10.35
CA VAL A 159 -15.84 26.16 -9.42
C VAL A 159 -15.36 26.29 -7.98
N GLU A 160 -14.24 25.64 -7.66
CA GLU A 160 -13.67 25.67 -6.33
C GLU A 160 -12.15 25.43 -6.40
N THR A 161 -11.39 26.24 -5.65
CA THR A 161 -9.93 26.03 -5.46
C THR A 161 -9.66 25.85 -3.98
N GLU A 162 -9.08 24.71 -3.63
CA GLU A 162 -8.64 24.40 -2.27
C GLU A 162 -7.11 24.41 -2.21
N SER A 163 -6.55 25.12 -1.25
CA SER A 163 -5.11 25.25 -1.06
C SER A 163 -4.74 24.92 0.38
N LYS A 164 -3.73 24.06 0.56
CA LYS A 164 -3.27 23.55 1.86
C LYS A 164 -1.76 23.65 1.98
N ARG A 165 -1.24 23.97 3.15
CA ARG A 165 0.18 23.85 3.51
C ARG A 165 0.33 23.03 4.75
N PHE A 166 1.34 22.15 4.74
CA PHE A 166 1.59 21.23 5.85
C PHE A 166 2.97 21.44 6.44
N LYS A 167 3.06 21.20 7.75
CA LYS A 167 4.30 21.10 8.48
C LYS A 167 4.54 19.65 8.85
N TYR A 168 5.75 19.17 8.57
CA TYR A 168 6.23 17.85 8.91
C TYR A 168 7.25 17.97 10.04
N THR A 169 6.99 17.31 11.15
CA THR A 169 7.91 17.27 12.31
C THR A 169 8.43 15.86 12.47
N LEU A 170 9.75 15.70 12.37
CA LEU A 170 10.45 14.45 12.63
C LEU A 170 10.94 14.42 14.07
N ASP A 171 10.77 13.29 14.75
CA ASP A 171 11.32 13.03 16.08
C ASP A 171 12.08 11.70 16.07
N THR A 172 13.18 11.63 16.80
CA THR A 172 14.06 10.46 16.84
C THR A 172 14.26 9.98 18.25
N LYS A 173 14.13 8.67 18.48
CA LYS A 173 14.49 8.11 19.78
C LYS A 173 16.03 8.13 19.98
N PRO A 174 16.53 8.22 21.21
CA PRO A 174 17.96 8.35 21.50
C PRO A 174 18.84 7.24 20.93
N HIS A 175 18.28 6.05 20.66
CA HIS A 175 18.99 4.94 20.03
C HIS A 175 19.10 5.07 18.49
N GLY A 176 18.48 6.07 17.85
CA GLY A 176 18.53 6.34 16.41
C GLY A 176 17.80 5.36 15.49
N ARG A 177 17.20 4.30 16.03
CA ARG A 177 16.53 3.21 15.26
C ARG A 177 15.02 3.36 15.15
N SER A 178 14.47 4.46 15.64
CA SER A 178 13.05 4.77 15.53
C SER A 178 12.88 6.25 15.23
N VAL A 179 12.08 6.55 14.24
CA VAL A 179 11.75 7.90 13.79
C VAL A 179 10.24 8.05 13.76
N ALA A 180 9.73 9.10 14.39
CA ALA A 180 8.35 9.51 14.22
C ALA A 180 8.25 10.60 13.16
N ILE A 181 7.13 10.64 12.48
CA ILE A 181 6.70 11.79 11.71
C ILE A 181 5.30 12.21 12.12
N LYS A 182 5.15 13.51 12.35
CA LYS A 182 3.89 14.17 12.63
C LYS A 182 3.58 15.15 11.51
N VAL A 183 2.32 15.25 11.12
CA VAL A 183 1.84 16.17 10.08
C VAL A 183 0.82 17.12 10.69
N ASP A 184 1.07 18.42 10.58
CA ASP A 184 0.15 19.46 11.01
C ASP A 184 -0.26 20.32 9.79
N LEU A 185 -1.53 20.66 9.63
CA LEU A 185 -1.99 21.65 8.65
C LEU A 185 -1.71 23.05 9.20
N ILE A 186 -0.89 23.85 8.50
CA ILE A 186 -0.47 25.17 8.97
C ILE A 186 -1.18 26.32 8.27
N ASP A 187 -1.58 26.12 7.02
CA ASP A 187 -2.32 27.13 6.26
C ASP A 187 -3.40 26.45 5.40
N TYR A 188 -4.54 27.12 5.29
CA TYR A 188 -5.68 26.66 4.50
C TYR A 188 -6.38 27.80 3.83
N SER A 189 -6.78 27.60 2.58
CA SER A 189 -7.64 28.53 1.84
C SER A 189 -8.53 27.74 0.88
N LYS A 190 -9.82 27.96 0.97
CA LYS A 190 -10.81 27.40 0.04
C LYS A 190 -11.64 28.55 -0.54
N LYS A 191 -11.60 28.68 -1.86
CA LYS A 191 -12.30 29.73 -2.60
C LYS A 191 -13.34 29.11 -3.53
N ASP A 192 -14.55 29.66 -3.52
CA ASP A 192 -15.58 29.34 -4.51
C ASP A 192 -15.40 30.15 -5.80
N GLU A 193 -16.26 29.91 -6.78
CA GLU A 193 -16.30 30.65 -8.08
C GLU A 193 -16.45 32.14 -7.93
N ASN A 194 -17.03 32.63 -6.81
CA ASN A 194 -17.23 34.05 -6.51
C ASN A 194 -16.07 34.67 -5.73
N GLY A 195 -15.04 33.82 -5.38
CA GLY A 195 -13.90 34.23 -4.58
C GLY A 195 -14.18 34.28 -3.07
N THR A 196 -15.32 33.73 -2.61
CA THR A 196 -15.62 33.62 -1.18
C THR A 196 -14.68 32.66 -0.51
N ILE A 197 -14.00 33.08 0.54
CA ILE A 197 -13.08 32.24 1.30
C ILE A 197 -13.85 31.55 2.43
N THR A 198 -13.70 30.24 2.53
CA THR A 198 -14.25 29.42 3.59
C THR A 198 -13.14 28.96 4.52
N GLU A 199 -13.32 29.14 5.82
CA GLU A 199 -12.42 28.61 6.84
C GLU A 199 -12.64 27.10 7.03
N ILE A 200 -11.56 26.40 7.39
CA ILE A 200 -11.63 24.96 7.70
C ILE A 200 -12.15 24.76 9.12
N ASN A 201 -13.00 23.76 9.32
CA ASN A 201 -13.41 23.36 10.66
C ASN A 201 -12.42 22.31 11.23
N PRO A 202 -12.34 22.15 12.55
CA PRO A 202 -11.36 21.24 13.17
C PRO A 202 -11.47 19.78 12.74
N ILE A 203 -12.66 19.30 12.31
CA ILE A 203 -12.84 17.92 11.82
C ILE A 203 -12.22 17.78 10.44
N ASP A 204 -12.44 18.74 9.55
CA ASP A 204 -11.86 18.72 8.20
C ASP A 204 -10.35 18.97 8.22
N GLU A 205 -9.86 19.83 9.13
CA GLU A 205 -8.44 20.05 9.39
C GLU A 205 -7.76 18.74 9.77
N HIS A 206 -8.25 18.07 10.80
CA HIS A 206 -7.73 16.80 11.25
C HIS A 206 -7.78 15.72 10.17
N ARG A 207 -8.85 15.68 9.35
CA ARG A 207 -8.95 14.75 8.22
C ARG A 207 -7.92 15.04 7.14
N ALA A 208 -7.59 16.31 6.90
CA ALA A 208 -6.55 16.68 5.94
C ALA A 208 -5.15 16.25 6.43
N GLU A 209 -4.86 16.42 7.72
CA GLU A 209 -3.63 15.96 8.34
C GLU A 209 -3.48 14.43 8.27
N MET A 210 -4.54 13.70 8.61
CA MET A 210 -4.56 12.23 8.54
C MET A 210 -4.43 11.71 7.11
N ALA A 211 -5.06 12.35 6.14
CA ALA A 211 -4.93 11.96 4.73
C ALA A 211 -3.49 12.13 4.27
N MET A 212 -2.88 13.29 4.54
CA MET A 212 -1.49 13.58 4.18
C MET A 212 -0.50 12.61 4.85
N LEU A 213 -0.73 12.27 6.14
CA LEU A 213 0.09 11.29 6.86
C LEU A 213 -0.05 9.89 6.25
N ASN A 214 -1.27 9.45 5.92
CA ASN A 214 -1.49 8.14 5.33
C ASN A 214 -0.90 8.03 3.91
N ASP A 215 -0.95 9.10 3.12
CA ASP A 215 -0.29 9.16 1.81
C ASP A 215 1.24 9.04 1.97
N LEU A 216 1.81 9.69 2.99
CA LEU A 216 3.23 9.58 3.32
C LEU A 216 3.61 8.16 3.78
N ILE A 217 2.78 7.50 4.60
CA ILE A 217 3.01 6.11 5.00
C ILE A 217 3.03 5.21 3.77
N GLY A 218 2.13 5.45 2.81
CA GLY A 218 2.11 4.76 1.52
C GLY A 218 3.39 4.96 0.72
N GLU A 219 3.92 6.19 0.69
CA GLU A 219 5.18 6.50 0.01
C GLU A 219 6.39 5.83 0.69
N VAL A 220 6.43 5.81 2.03
CA VAL A 220 7.49 5.10 2.78
C VAL A 220 7.46 3.60 2.46
N ASP A 221 6.28 2.98 2.40
CA ASP A 221 6.13 1.58 2.01
C ASP A 221 6.59 1.35 0.57
N TYR A 222 6.23 2.24 -0.34
CA TYR A 222 6.66 2.17 -1.74
C TYR A 222 8.18 2.28 -1.89
N GLN A 223 8.80 3.26 -1.25
CA GLN A 223 10.26 3.44 -1.25
C GLN A 223 10.99 2.24 -0.61
N TYR A 224 10.42 1.66 0.44
CA TYR A 224 10.96 0.46 1.07
C TYR A 224 10.91 -0.74 0.11
N ARG A 225 9.80 -0.93 -0.62
CA ARG A 225 9.68 -2.01 -1.61
C ARG A 225 10.64 -1.83 -2.79
N ILE A 226 10.79 -0.60 -3.29
CA ILE A 226 11.79 -0.30 -4.34
C ILE A 226 13.19 -0.65 -3.84
N TYR A 227 13.58 -0.15 -2.66
CA TYR A 227 14.89 -0.44 -2.10
C TYR A 227 15.12 -1.95 -1.94
N LYS A 228 14.14 -2.67 -1.41
CA LYS A 228 14.21 -4.13 -1.28
C LYS A 228 14.37 -4.81 -2.64
N HIS A 229 13.63 -4.36 -3.64
CA HIS A 229 13.75 -4.88 -5.01
C HIS A 229 15.14 -4.60 -5.60
N GLU A 230 15.67 -3.38 -5.48
CA GLU A 230 17.02 -3.02 -5.92
C GLU A 230 18.11 -3.86 -5.22
N LEU A 231 17.97 -4.08 -3.91
CA LEU A 231 18.86 -4.94 -3.13
C LEU A 231 18.81 -6.38 -3.62
N LEU A 232 17.62 -6.87 -3.93
CA LEU A 232 17.42 -8.19 -4.50
C LEU A 232 18.03 -8.27 -5.90
N GLN A 233 17.85 -7.27 -6.76
CA GLN A 233 18.47 -7.22 -8.10
C GLN A 233 20.00 -7.13 -8.02
N SER A 234 20.56 -6.35 -7.11
CA SER A 234 22.02 -6.27 -6.95
C SER A 234 22.61 -7.63 -6.53
N LYS A 235 21.95 -8.30 -5.59
CA LYS A 235 22.32 -9.69 -5.22
C LYS A 235 22.13 -10.66 -6.38
N ALA A 236 21.14 -10.46 -7.21
CA ALA A 236 20.84 -11.28 -8.38
C ALA A 236 21.92 -11.23 -9.44
N ASN A 237 22.42 -10.04 -9.72
CA ASN A 237 23.56 -9.85 -10.63
C ASN A 237 24.86 -10.48 -10.09
N GLU A 238 24.93 -10.74 -8.79
CA GLU A 238 26.04 -11.42 -8.12
C GLU A 238 25.80 -12.92 -7.94
N THR A 239 24.56 -13.43 -8.09
CA THR A 239 24.26 -14.85 -7.89
C THR A 239 25.00 -15.72 -8.90
N ILE A 240 25.98 -16.41 -8.43
CA ILE A 240 26.80 -17.35 -9.22
C ILE A 240 26.20 -18.75 -9.07
N VAL A 241 25.83 -19.34 -10.20
CA VAL A 241 25.48 -20.78 -10.28
C VAL A 241 26.62 -21.53 -10.92
N THR A 242 27.16 -22.52 -10.23
CA THR A 242 28.25 -23.38 -10.70
C THR A 242 27.88 -24.85 -10.55
N VAL A 243 28.53 -25.73 -11.32
CA VAL A 243 28.43 -27.16 -11.11
C VAL A 243 29.48 -27.58 -10.08
N GLY A 244 29.02 -28.19 -8.99
CA GLY A 244 29.85 -28.63 -7.89
C GLY A 244 29.34 -29.97 -7.29
N LYS A 245 29.47 -30.12 -5.99
CA LYS A 245 29.03 -31.31 -5.26
C LYS A 245 28.31 -30.92 -3.97
N ASN A 246 27.26 -31.66 -3.64
CA ASN A 246 26.60 -31.56 -2.35
C ASN A 246 27.42 -32.19 -1.19
N LYS A 247 26.89 -32.12 0.02
CA LYS A 247 27.53 -32.71 1.24
C LYS A 247 27.73 -34.22 1.16
N GLN A 248 27.02 -34.91 0.27
CA GLN A 248 27.13 -36.37 0.02
C GLN A 248 28.11 -36.69 -1.10
N ASN A 249 28.84 -35.70 -1.64
CA ASN A 249 29.76 -35.79 -2.77
C ASN A 249 29.08 -36.15 -4.11
N GLU A 250 27.77 -35.93 -4.25
CA GLU A 250 27.00 -36.08 -5.47
C GLU A 250 27.05 -34.81 -6.28
N PRO A 251 26.97 -34.90 -7.65
CA PRO A 251 26.89 -33.72 -8.50
C PRO A 251 25.68 -32.86 -8.17
N ALA A 252 25.87 -31.56 -8.03
CA ALA A 252 24.83 -30.60 -7.73
C ALA A 252 25.15 -29.23 -8.33
N PHE A 253 24.15 -28.39 -8.52
CA PHE A 253 24.39 -26.97 -8.69
C PHE A 253 24.67 -26.34 -7.34
N ILE A 254 25.68 -25.49 -7.27
CA ILE A 254 26.00 -24.66 -6.14
C ILE A 254 25.54 -23.24 -6.51
N VAL A 255 24.58 -22.73 -5.77
CA VAL A 255 23.95 -21.44 -5.96
C VAL A 255 24.37 -20.53 -4.80
N ASP A 256 24.98 -19.40 -5.09
CA ASP A 256 25.39 -18.38 -4.11
C ASP A 256 24.15 -17.61 -3.61
N MET A 257 23.29 -18.33 -2.91
CA MET A 257 22.03 -17.83 -2.33
C MET A 257 21.65 -18.68 -1.12
N GLU A 258 21.12 -18.03 -0.10
CA GLU A 258 20.62 -18.73 1.09
C GLU A 258 19.41 -19.61 0.75
N LEU A 259 19.33 -20.77 1.43
CA LEU A 259 18.33 -21.81 1.18
C LEU A 259 16.89 -21.28 1.16
N ASP A 260 16.48 -20.51 2.17
CA ASP A 260 15.10 -20.01 2.28
C ASP A 260 14.73 -19.07 1.14
N SER A 261 15.69 -18.26 0.70
CA SER A 261 15.50 -17.34 -0.43
C SER A 261 15.35 -18.11 -1.73
N LEU A 262 16.20 -19.09 -1.99
CA LEU A 262 16.13 -19.92 -3.20
C LEU A 262 14.87 -20.79 -3.17
N TRP A 263 14.53 -21.40 -2.04
CA TRP A 263 13.36 -22.25 -1.87
C TRP A 263 12.05 -21.55 -2.21
N THR A 264 11.88 -20.30 -1.76
CA THR A 264 10.66 -19.52 -2.00
C THR A 264 10.54 -19.02 -3.41
N SER A 265 11.63 -18.84 -4.13
CA SER A 265 11.68 -18.28 -5.47
C SER A 265 11.65 -19.32 -6.60
N VAL A 266 12.12 -20.55 -6.32
CA VAL A 266 12.26 -21.60 -7.34
C VAL A 266 10.96 -22.03 -8.04
N PRO A 267 9.74 -21.94 -7.45
CA PRO A 267 8.51 -22.26 -8.17
C PRO A 267 8.32 -21.47 -9.47
N THR A 268 8.75 -20.19 -9.49
CA THR A 268 8.73 -19.37 -10.72
C THR A 268 9.63 -19.98 -11.80
N PHE A 269 10.84 -20.38 -11.44
CA PHE A 269 11.75 -21.08 -12.34
C PHE A 269 11.13 -22.36 -12.92
N PHE A 270 10.45 -23.15 -12.11
CA PHE A 270 9.79 -24.38 -12.58
C PHE A 270 8.71 -24.06 -13.61
N SER A 271 7.84 -23.10 -13.31
CA SER A 271 6.76 -22.67 -14.21
C SER A 271 7.30 -22.21 -15.58
N ASP A 272 8.39 -21.45 -15.57
CA ASP A 272 8.93 -20.83 -16.80
C ASP A 272 9.73 -21.80 -17.67
N ASN A 273 10.18 -22.92 -17.10
CA ASN A 273 11.07 -23.87 -17.77
C ASN A 273 10.44 -25.24 -18.03
N GLY A 274 9.12 -25.36 -17.98
CA GLY A 274 8.41 -26.59 -18.35
C GLY A 274 8.38 -27.66 -17.28
N PHE A 275 8.60 -27.29 -16.02
CA PHE A 275 8.40 -28.16 -14.89
C PHE A 275 7.03 -27.92 -14.25
N GLU A 276 6.28 -28.98 -14.07
CA GLU A 276 5.04 -28.98 -13.28
C GLU A 276 5.35 -29.53 -11.87
N VAL A 277 5.13 -28.73 -10.84
CA VAL A 277 5.32 -29.18 -9.45
C VAL A 277 4.16 -30.09 -9.08
N THR A 278 4.45 -31.39 -8.85
CA THR A 278 3.45 -32.39 -8.49
C THR A 278 3.31 -32.60 -7.00
N ASP A 279 4.39 -32.39 -6.24
CA ASP A 279 4.42 -32.49 -4.78
C ASP A 279 5.63 -31.75 -4.21
N LEU A 280 5.60 -31.44 -2.92
CA LEU A 280 6.72 -30.84 -2.20
C LEU A 280 6.83 -31.35 -0.77
N ASN A 281 8.06 -31.36 -0.26
CA ASN A 281 8.33 -31.63 1.15
C ASN A 281 9.09 -30.44 1.74
N GLU A 282 8.37 -29.56 2.40
CA GLU A 282 8.90 -28.34 2.97
C GLU A 282 9.98 -28.57 4.04
N SER A 283 9.77 -29.55 4.94
CA SER A 283 10.72 -29.84 6.02
C SER A 283 12.04 -30.46 5.57
N LYS A 284 12.06 -31.03 4.34
CA LYS A 284 13.26 -31.60 3.74
C LYS A 284 13.77 -30.78 2.55
N HIS A 285 13.10 -29.70 2.21
CA HIS A 285 13.36 -28.84 1.06
C HIS A 285 13.46 -29.64 -0.24
N ILE A 286 12.39 -30.38 -0.59
CA ILE A 286 12.32 -31.23 -1.78
C ILE A 286 11.11 -30.81 -2.62
N TYR A 287 11.34 -30.57 -3.91
CA TYR A 287 10.28 -30.49 -4.91
C TYR A 287 10.26 -31.74 -5.79
N TYR A 288 9.08 -32.27 -6.05
CA TYR A 288 8.81 -33.32 -7.02
C TYR A 288 8.17 -32.68 -8.23
N VAL A 289 8.77 -32.87 -9.40
CA VAL A 289 8.35 -32.18 -10.63
C VAL A 289 8.26 -33.14 -11.79
N ASP A 290 7.30 -32.92 -12.66
CA ASP A 290 7.21 -33.56 -13.96
C ASP A 290 7.73 -32.57 -15.01
N PHE A 291 8.72 -32.99 -15.78
CA PHE A 291 9.30 -32.19 -16.84
C PHE A 291 8.74 -32.60 -18.19
N ALA A 292 8.19 -31.64 -18.92
CA ALA A 292 7.82 -31.78 -20.32
C ALA A 292 8.51 -30.67 -21.13
N LYS A 293 9.34 -31.08 -22.09
CA LYS A 293 10.00 -30.12 -22.96
C LYS A 293 8.95 -29.27 -23.68
N PRO A 294 8.98 -27.92 -23.54
CA PRO A 294 8.03 -27.06 -24.20
C PRO A 294 8.03 -27.29 -25.70
N GLU A 295 6.84 -27.47 -26.31
CA GLU A 295 6.72 -27.49 -27.77
C GLU A 295 7.07 -26.10 -28.30
N GLN A 296 8.09 -25.99 -29.16
CA GLN A 296 8.40 -24.74 -29.83
C GLN A 296 7.20 -24.32 -30.69
N GLY A 297 6.47 -23.32 -30.25
CA GLY A 297 5.34 -22.79 -31.00
C GLY A 297 5.81 -22.11 -32.28
N PHE A 298 4.99 -22.21 -33.34
CA PHE A 298 5.22 -21.54 -34.64
C PHE A 298 5.54 -20.04 -34.51
N TRP A 299 5.07 -19.40 -33.46
CA TRP A 299 5.26 -17.96 -33.19
C TRP A 299 6.64 -17.65 -32.60
N ASP A 300 7.26 -18.54 -31.84
CA ASP A 300 8.58 -18.32 -31.22
C ASP A 300 9.67 -18.21 -32.31
N SER A 301 9.48 -18.92 -33.42
CA SER A 301 10.43 -18.86 -34.59
C SER A 301 10.33 -17.54 -35.37
N ILE A 302 9.25 -16.76 -35.21
CA ILE A 302 9.03 -15.52 -35.96
C ILE A 302 9.47 -14.29 -35.14
N TRP A 303 9.43 -14.34 -33.81
CA TRP A 303 9.74 -13.19 -32.93
C TRP A 303 11.12 -13.25 -32.27
N GLY A 304 11.91 -14.31 -32.54
CA GLY A 304 13.36 -14.27 -32.37
C GLY A 304 13.89 -14.25 -30.92
N ASP A 305 13.16 -14.72 -29.95
CA ASP A 305 13.70 -14.97 -28.60
C ASP A 305 14.30 -16.39 -28.55
N ASP A 306 15.59 -16.52 -28.83
CA ASP A 306 16.40 -17.72 -28.59
C ASP A 306 16.55 -17.95 -27.05
N LYS A 307 15.45 -18.28 -26.38
CA LYS A 307 15.55 -18.72 -24.96
C LYS A 307 16.25 -20.09 -24.94
N PRO A 308 17.32 -20.26 -24.17
CA PRO A 308 17.97 -21.55 -24.02
C PRO A 308 16.97 -22.56 -23.43
N VAL A 309 16.72 -23.66 -24.15
CA VAL A 309 15.82 -24.73 -23.71
C VAL A 309 16.60 -25.75 -22.90
N LEU A 310 16.01 -26.23 -21.80
CA LEU A 310 16.59 -27.29 -20.98
C LEU A 310 16.74 -28.59 -21.80
N ASP A 311 17.97 -29.07 -21.93
CA ASP A 311 18.25 -30.35 -22.58
C ASP A 311 18.14 -31.51 -21.55
N LEU A 312 16.93 -31.71 -21.08
CA LEU A 312 16.54 -32.84 -20.22
C LEU A 312 15.56 -33.76 -20.96
N ALA A 313 15.55 -35.04 -20.60
CA ALA A 313 14.53 -35.97 -21.08
C ALA A 313 13.18 -35.65 -20.35
N ASN A 314 12.06 -35.83 -21.08
CA ASN A 314 10.76 -35.76 -20.43
C ASN A 314 10.65 -36.84 -19.35
N GLY A 315 10.14 -36.49 -18.18
CA GLY A 315 10.01 -37.45 -17.07
C GLY A 315 9.94 -36.76 -15.72
N LYS A 316 10.01 -37.56 -14.69
CA LYS A 316 9.92 -37.11 -13.29
C LYS A 316 11.30 -36.83 -12.73
N TYR A 317 11.38 -35.69 -12.03
CA TYR A 317 12.61 -35.25 -11.38
C TYR A 317 12.32 -34.85 -9.94
N LYS A 318 13.37 -34.89 -9.13
CA LYS A 318 13.33 -34.50 -7.74
C LYS A 318 14.44 -33.50 -7.47
N PHE A 319 14.10 -32.31 -7.06
CA PHE A 319 15.03 -31.25 -6.70
C PHE A 319 15.18 -31.20 -5.19
N ILE A 320 16.40 -31.42 -4.71
CA ILE A 320 16.74 -31.40 -3.28
C ILE A 320 17.63 -30.20 -3.02
N PHE A 321 17.18 -29.34 -2.13
CA PHE A 321 17.90 -28.15 -1.72
C PHE A 321 18.58 -28.41 -0.38
N THR A 322 19.89 -28.19 -0.34
CA THR A 322 20.67 -28.44 0.88
C THR A 322 21.52 -27.21 1.19
N ASP A 323 21.39 -26.69 2.40
CA ASP A 323 22.20 -25.57 2.89
C ASP A 323 23.69 -25.96 2.98
N ILE A 324 24.55 -25.12 2.40
CA ILE A 324 26.02 -25.21 2.48
C ILE A 324 26.54 -23.83 2.96
N GLU A 325 26.42 -23.58 4.26
CA GLU A 325 26.83 -22.32 4.91
C GLU A 325 26.08 -21.10 4.38
N LYS A 326 26.61 -20.41 3.35
CA LYS A 326 25.99 -19.25 2.70
C LYS A 326 25.47 -19.56 1.30
N GLU A 327 25.68 -20.77 0.82
CA GLU A 327 25.29 -21.22 -0.50
C GLU A 327 24.24 -22.34 -0.38
N THR A 328 23.54 -22.59 -1.45
CA THR A 328 22.58 -23.71 -1.52
C THR A 328 23.01 -24.70 -2.59
N ALA A 329 23.15 -25.96 -2.23
CA ALA A 329 23.31 -27.04 -3.20
C ALA A 329 21.94 -27.53 -3.69
N VAL A 330 21.76 -27.57 -5.01
CA VAL A 330 20.57 -28.09 -5.68
C VAL A 330 20.95 -29.41 -6.37
N THR A 331 20.56 -30.52 -5.76
CA THR A 331 20.77 -31.87 -6.31
C THR A 331 19.54 -32.28 -7.10
N ILE A 332 19.70 -32.69 -8.35
CA ILE A 332 18.59 -33.14 -9.20
C ILE A 332 18.70 -34.65 -9.35
N LEU A 333 17.66 -35.37 -8.95
CA LEU A 333 17.55 -36.80 -9.13
C LEU A 333 16.59 -37.13 -10.28
N ASP A 334 16.90 -38.22 -11.01
CA ASP A 334 15.99 -38.80 -11.99
C ASP A 334 14.90 -39.68 -11.36
N GLU A 335 14.02 -40.26 -12.16
CA GLU A 335 12.93 -41.13 -11.70
C GLU A 335 13.46 -42.39 -10.99
N ALA A 336 14.70 -42.85 -11.26
CA ALA A 336 15.35 -43.94 -10.60
C ALA A 336 16.10 -43.54 -9.31
N GLU A 337 15.91 -42.29 -8.86
CA GLU A 337 16.57 -41.70 -7.69
C GLU A 337 18.10 -41.57 -7.80
N ASN A 338 18.65 -41.54 -9.03
CA ASN A 338 20.07 -41.29 -9.24
C ASN A 338 20.31 -39.78 -9.46
N ALA A 339 21.37 -39.25 -8.86
CA ALA A 339 21.78 -37.88 -9.14
C ALA A 339 22.20 -37.72 -10.62
N LEU A 340 21.76 -36.63 -11.26
CA LEU A 340 22.14 -36.33 -12.63
C LEU A 340 23.66 -36.20 -12.74
N PRO A 341 24.30 -36.80 -13.77
CA PRO A 341 25.73 -36.68 -13.98
C PRO A 341 26.19 -35.25 -14.16
N ALA A 342 27.38 -34.89 -13.68
CA ALA A 342 27.97 -33.56 -13.83
C ALA A 342 27.95 -33.05 -15.31
N LYS A 343 28.13 -33.92 -16.26
CA LYS A 343 28.05 -33.57 -17.68
C LYS A 343 26.66 -33.09 -18.10
N THR A 344 25.60 -33.68 -17.55
CA THR A 344 24.22 -33.25 -17.80
C THR A 344 23.97 -31.90 -17.13
N LEU A 345 24.44 -31.71 -15.88
CA LEU A 345 24.35 -30.44 -15.18
C LEU A 345 25.07 -29.32 -15.91
N GLU A 346 26.27 -29.58 -16.47
CA GLU A 346 27.02 -28.62 -17.31
C GLU A 346 26.24 -28.23 -18.59
N ALA A 347 25.54 -29.17 -19.21
CA ALA A 347 24.76 -28.91 -20.41
C ALA A 347 23.56 -27.97 -20.15
N ILE A 348 22.91 -28.10 -18.97
CA ILE A 348 21.78 -27.28 -18.61
C ILE A 348 22.16 -26.03 -17.77
N LEU A 349 23.44 -25.89 -17.42
CA LEU A 349 23.94 -24.77 -16.61
C LEU A 349 23.54 -23.37 -17.16
N PRO A 350 23.56 -23.10 -18.48
CA PRO A 350 23.15 -21.78 -18.98
C PRO A 350 21.71 -21.43 -18.61
N VAL A 351 20.79 -22.39 -18.68
CA VAL A 351 19.39 -22.20 -18.28
C VAL A 351 19.27 -22.04 -16.79
N MET A 352 19.98 -22.84 -16.01
CA MET A 352 20.00 -22.75 -14.55
C MET A 352 20.58 -21.39 -14.10
N LYS A 353 21.64 -20.89 -14.75
CA LYS A 353 22.18 -19.55 -14.46
C LYS A 353 21.19 -18.44 -14.76
N SER A 354 20.51 -18.50 -15.90
CA SER A 354 19.50 -17.53 -16.27
C SER A 354 18.27 -17.62 -15.35
N GLY A 355 17.76 -18.82 -15.15
CA GLY A 355 16.51 -19.05 -14.45
C GLY A 355 16.58 -18.98 -12.93
N LEU A 356 17.74 -19.31 -12.32
CA LEU A 356 18.01 -19.16 -10.90
C LEU A 356 18.70 -17.83 -10.57
N SER A 357 18.95 -16.97 -11.57
CA SER A 357 19.32 -15.59 -11.31
C SER A 357 18.13 -14.86 -10.69
N PHE A 358 18.40 -14.03 -9.73
CA PHE A 358 17.38 -13.31 -8.98
C PHE A 358 16.44 -12.47 -9.86
N GLU A 359 16.95 -11.97 -11.00
CA GLU A 359 16.20 -11.15 -11.94
C GLU A 359 14.97 -11.88 -12.52
N ASN A 360 15.05 -13.20 -12.70
CA ASN A 360 13.96 -14.01 -13.22
C ASN A 360 13.08 -14.67 -12.14
N LEU A 361 13.56 -14.74 -10.90
CA LEU A 361 12.81 -15.37 -9.80
C LEU A 361 11.82 -14.43 -9.10
N PHE A 362 11.90 -13.11 -9.36
CA PHE A 362 11.10 -12.08 -8.68
C PHE A 362 10.42 -11.08 -9.64
N GLN A 363 10.27 -11.43 -10.91
CA GLN A 363 9.37 -10.75 -11.85
C GLN A 363 7.90 -11.24 -11.61
#